data_b65ae75ca0a36d68532eff502d26ec04
#
_entry.id   b65ae75ca0a36d68532eff502d26ec04
#
_cell.length_a   1.000
_cell.length_b   1.000
_cell.length_c   1.000
_cell.angle_alpha   90.00
_cell.angle_beta   90.00
_cell.angle_gamma   90.00
#
_symmetry.space_group_name_H-M   'P 1'
#
loop_
_entity.id
_entity.type
_entity.pdbx_description
1 polymer ?
#
loop_
_entity_poly.entity_id
_entity_poly.type
_entity_poly.pdbx_seq_one_letter_code
_entity_poly.pdbx_strand_id
1 'polypeptide(L)'
;MRTPILDMFRPAVHGVSRLYFGLELAGTEHIPPTGPVVITPNHQTYADPPLVTIPIRRPVYYMAWDRLFDIPLFSRFIRILRAFPVQLESNDPRATREAIRLLRVGEALMIFPEGARSPDGRVGRFKPGAFRLAASLGAAVLPVTITGAHESWPPGWMLPRPGRIRITYHPPMRAVSGGDPRRAASELAERVRDVVASAITPAPRDGAMPAAPPQARRSSTR
;
A
#
# COMPACT_ATOMS: atom_id res chain seq x y z
N MET A 1 -2.12 16.91 12.38
CA MET A 1 -1.99 16.38 13.76
C MET A 1 -0.88 15.34 13.79
N ARG A 2 0.12 15.47 14.67
CA ARG A 2 1.13 14.45 14.91
C ARG A 2 0.49 13.21 15.53
N THR A 3 1.05 12.03 15.33
CA THR A 3 0.66 10.77 15.99
C THR A 3 1.73 10.41 17.04
N PRO A 4 1.73 11.03 18.23
CA PRO A 4 2.83 10.90 19.16
C PRO A 4 3.14 9.44 19.53
N ILE A 5 2.12 8.59 19.63
CA ILE A 5 2.30 7.16 19.91
C ILE A 5 3.04 6.45 18.76
N LEU A 6 2.60 6.64 17.50
CA LEU A 6 3.26 6.00 16.34
C LEU A 6 4.67 6.57 16.14
N ASP A 7 4.85 7.87 16.34
CA ASP A 7 6.16 8.53 16.20
C ASP A 7 7.15 8.02 17.25
N MET A 8 6.70 7.71 18.46
CA MET A 8 7.52 7.13 19.52
C MET A 8 8.01 5.72 19.19
N PHE A 9 7.16 4.88 18.59
CA PHE A 9 7.53 3.50 18.25
C PHE A 9 8.23 3.37 16.90
N ARG A 10 8.19 4.40 16.06
CA ARG A 10 8.77 4.38 14.71
C ARG A 10 10.26 4.00 14.67
N PRO A 11 11.16 4.53 15.53
CA PRO A 11 12.56 4.12 15.53
C PRO A 11 12.74 2.64 15.85
N ALA A 12 11.96 2.12 16.79
CA ALA A 12 12.00 0.69 17.16
C ALA A 12 11.50 -0.20 16.01
N VAL A 13 10.38 0.17 15.38
CA VAL A 13 9.85 -0.55 14.21
C VAL A 13 10.85 -0.52 13.06
N HIS A 14 11.49 0.63 12.80
CA HIS A 14 12.53 0.73 11.78
C HIS A 14 13.75 -0.14 12.11
N GLY A 15 14.24 -0.10 13.36
CA GLY A 15 15.37 -0.92 13.81
C GLY A 15 15.09 -2.41 13.66
N VAL A 16 13.94 -2.88 14.14
CA VAL A 16 13.50 -4.27 14.02
C VAL A 16 13.34 -4.66 12.54
N SER A 17 12.71 -3.83 11.73
CA SER A 17 12.54 -4.12 10.30
C SER A 17 13.87 -4.16 9.56
N ARG A 18 14.82 -3.31 9.92
CA ARG A 18 16.17 -3.31 9.35
C ARG A 18 16.95 -4.57 9.73
N LEU A 19 16.85 -5.01 10.98
CA LEU A 19 17.55 -6.21 11.44
C LEU A 19 16.92 -7.50 10.89
N TYR A 20 15.58 -7.57 10.88
CA TYR A 20 14.89 -8.80 10.52
C TYR A 20 14.66 -8.95 9.02
N PHE A 21 14.32 -7.86 8.34
CA PHE A 21 14.03 -7.85 6.90
C PHE A 21 15.12 -7.17 6.07
N GLY A 22 16.25 -6.79 6.65
CA GLY A 22 17.26 -6.03 5.92
C GLY A 22 16.65 -4.80 5.21
N LEU A 23 15.67 -4.13 5.86
CA LEU A 23 14.88 -3.08 5.22
C LEU A 23 15.75 -1.95 4.68
N GLU A 24 15.61 -1.71 3.38
CA GLU A 24 16.23 -0.58 2.68
C GLU A 24 15.15 0.39 2.20
N LEU A 25 15.38 1.69 2.42
CA LEU A 25 14.49 2.76 1.99
C LEU A 25 15.24 3.65 0.99
N ALA A 26 14.64 3.88 -0.18
CA ALA A 26 15.20 4.72 -1.25
C ALA A 26 14.16 5.75 -1.73
N GLY A 27 14.62 6.91 -2.19
CA GLY A 27 13.76 7.96 -2.74
C GLY A 27 12.86 8.64 -1.70
N THR A 28 13.23 8.61 -0.42
CA THR A 28 12.44 9.20 0.66
C THR A 28 12.25 10.71 0.53
N GLU A 29 13.11 11.38 -0.22
CA GLU A 29 13.05 12.81 -0.60
C GLU A 29 11.83 13.12 -1.50
N HIS A 30 11.28 12.13 -2.18
CA HIS A 30 10.08 12.27 -3.00
C HIS A 30 8.79 12.30 -2.20
N ILE A 31 8.83 11.99 -0.90
CA ILE A 31 7.63 11.95 -0.06
C ILE A 31 7.13 13.39 0.19
N PRO A 32 5.91 13.76 -0.28
CA PRO A 32 5.39 15.10 -0.05
C PRO A 32 5.19 15.38 1.45
N PRO A 33 5.83 16.42 2.00
CA PRO A 33 5.71 16.71 3.44
C PRO A 33 4.33 17.26 3.81
N THR A 34 3.62 17.87 2.87
CA THR A 34 2.30 18.48 3.06
C THR A 34 1.42 18.31 1.81
N GLY A 35 0.16 18.69 1.91
CA GLY A 35 -0.82 18.66 0.81
C GLY A 35 -1.39 17.27 0.53
N PRO A 36 -2.46 17.19 -0.27
CA PRO A 36 -3.14 15.95 -0.56
C PRO A 36 -2.27 15.01 -1.40
N VAL A 37 -2.11 13.78 -0.94
CA VAL A 37 -1.36 12.76 -1.66
C VAL A 37 -2.01 11.39 -1.53
N VAL A 38 -2.09 10.66 -2.64
CA VAL A 38 -2.48 9.25 -2.68
C VAL A 38 -1.21 8.43 -2.87
N ILE A 39 -0.84 7.66 -1.85
CA ILE A 39 0.31 6.75 -1.88
C ILE A 39 -0.16 5.44 -2.48
N THR A 40 0.50 4.99 -3.55
CA THR A 40 0.07 3.83 -4.35
C THR A 40 1.18 2.79 -4.45
N PRO A 41 1.37 1.96 -3.41
CA PRO A 41 2.32 0.85 -3.48
C PRO A 41 1.71 -0.38 -4.19
N ASN A 42 2.58 -1.26 -4.74
CA ASN A 42 2.20 -2.65 -4.98
C ASN A 42 1.96 -3.38 -3.65
N HIS A 43 1.19 -4.47 -3.65
CA HIS A 43 0.76 -5.14 -2.43
C HIS A 43 1.26 -6.58 -2.37
N GLN A 44 2.19 -6.86 -1.48
CA GLN A 44 2.81 -8.17 -1.33
C GLN A 44 2.42 -8.88 -0.03
N THR A 45 2.38 -8.14 1.10
CA THR A 45 2.20 -8.73 2.43
C THR A 45 1.30 -7.92 3.34
N TYR A 46 0.93 -8.48 4.50
CA TYR A 46 0.25 -7.73 5.56
C TYR A 46 1.13 -6.65 6.23
N ALA A 47 2.46 -6.75 6.10
CA ALA A 47 3.40 -5.79 6.66
C ALA A 47 3.61 -4.55 5.77
N ASP A 48 3.14 -4.54 4.54
CA ASP A 48 3.37 -3.43 3.61
C ASP A 48 2.91 -2.07 4.16
N PRO A 49 1.69 -1.91 4.73
CA PRO A 49 1.25 -0.61 5.22
C PRO A 49 2.17 -0.01 6.29
N PRO A 50 2.53 -0.71 7.39
CA PRO A 50 3.45 -0.17 8.38
C PRO A 50 4.86 0.05 7.82
N LEU A 51 5.38 -0.84 6.96
CA LEU A 51 6.72 -0.68 6.40
C LEU A 51 6.85 0.54 5.49
N VAL A 52 5.86 0.77 4.60
CA VAL A 52 5.83 1.93 3.71
C VAL A 52 5.73 3.24 4.50
N THR A 53 5.16 3.25 5.70
CA THR A 53 5.02 4.50 6.46
C THR A 53 6.16 4.82 7.40
N ILE A 54 7.17 3.96 7.53
CA ILE A 54 8.33 4.20 8.39
C ILE A 54 8.96 5.60 8.16
N PRO A 55 9.30 6.05 6.94
CA PRO A 55 9.92 7.36 6.71
C PRO A 55 8.91 8.52 6.67
N ILE A 56 7.61 8.26 6.62
CA ILE A 56 6.58 9.30 6.41
C ILE A 56 6.25 9.99 7.73
N ARG A 57 6.64 11.25 7.89
CA ARG A 57 6.51 12.03 9.13
C ARG A 57 5.18 12.78 9.28
N ARG A 58 4.16 12.40 8.53
CA ARG A 58 2.81 12.96 8.57
C ARG A 58 1.79 11.85 8.73
N PRO A 59 0.54 12.17 9.16
CA PRO A 59 -0.52 11.17 9.21
C PRO A 59 -0.76 10.53 7.84
N VAL A 60 -0.83 9.20 7.83
CA VAL A 60 -1.23 8.41 6.65
C VAL A 60 -2.46 7.62 7.03
N TYR A 61 -3.51 7.72 6.25
CA TYR A 61 -4.73 6.95 6.40
C TYR A 61 -4.73 5.78 5.42
N TYR A 62 -5.40 4.69 5.78
CA TYR A 62 -5.41 3.46 4.99
C TYR A 62 -6.82 3.00 4.71
N MET A 63 -7.09 2.53 3.51
CA MET A 63 -8.25 1.71 3.22
C MET A 63 -7.94 0.26 3.56
N ALA A 64 -8.69 -0.33 4.47
CA ALA A 64 -8.55 -1.72 4.85
C ALA A 64 -9.88 -2.47 4.72
N TRP A 65 -9.81 -3.74 4.36
CA TRP A 65 -10.98 -4.60 4.18
C TRP A 65 -11.88 -4.57 5.42
N ASP A 66 -13.17 -4.32 5.25
CA ASP A 66 -14.14 -4.14 6.33
C ASP A 66 -14.18 -5.33 7.30
N ARG A 67 -14.06 -6.57 6.81
CA ARG A 67 -14.00 -7.77 7.65
C ARG A 67 -12.83 -7.82 8.64
N LEU A 68 -11.78 -7.07 8.43
CA LEU A 68 -10.67 -6.95 9.40
C LEU A 68 -11.11 -6.19 10.66
N PHE A 69 -12.16 -5.39 10.55
CA PHE A 69 -12.73 -4.64 11.67
C PHE A 69 -13.70 -5.47 12.53
N ASP A 70 -14.08 -6.67 12.09
CA ASP A 70 -14.90 -7.63 12.86
C ASP A 70 -14.07 -8.37 13.93
N ILE A 71 -12.72 -8.32 13.84
CA ILE A 71 -11.81 -8.92 14.84
C ILE A 71 -11.48 -7.87 15.90
N PRO A 72 -12.02 -7.94 17.14
CA PRO A 72 -12.02 -6.81 18.07
C PRO A 72 -10.64 -6.25 18.40
N LEU A 73 -9.67 -7.11 18.74
CA LEU A 73 -8.32 -6.68 19.08
C LEU A 73 -7.57 -6.14 17.87
N PHE A 74 -7.72 -6.79 16.71
CA PHE A 74 -7.11 -6.36 15.47
C PHE A 74 -7.73 -5.08 14.94
N SER A 75 -9.05 -4.94 15.03
CA SER A 75 -9.77 -3.69 14.70
C SER A 75 -9.23 -2.50 15.49
N ARG A 76 -9.04 -2.67 16.79
CA ARG A 76 -8.48 -1.61 17.64
C ARG A 76 -7.08 -1.22 17.20
N PHE A 77 -6.24 -2.21 16.88
CA PHE A 77 -4.88 -2.00 16.40
C PHE A 77 -4.84 -1.23 15.06
N ILE A 78 -5.60 -1.69 14.04
CA ILE A 78 -5.59 -1.03 12.73
C ILE A 78 -6.22 0.37 12.75
N ARG A 79 -7.19 0.63 13.66
CA ARG A 79 -7.73 1.99 13.89
C ARG A 79 -6.69 2.95 14.48
N ILE A 80 -5.83 2.46 15.39
CA ILE A 80 -4.69 3.24 15.90
C ILE A 80 -3.74 3.59 14.75
N LEU A 81 -3.58 2.69 13.79
CA LEU A 81 -2.83 2.93 12.55
C LEU A 81 -3.59 3.81 11.53
N ARG A 82 -4.77 4.38 11.88
CA ARG A 82 -5.63 5.22 11.03
C ARG A 82 -6.25 4.49 9.84
N ALA A 83 -6.45 3.17 9.95
CA ALA A 83 -7.22 2.43 8.98
C ALA A 83 -8.72 2.74 9.11
N PHE A 84 -9.41 2.83 7.97
CA PHE A 84 -10.87 2.88 7.89
C PHE A 84 -11.40 1.79 6.95
N PRO A 85 -12.62 1.28 7.21
CA PRO A 85 -13.15 0.14 6.49
C PRO A 85 -13.53 0.49 5.05
N VAL A 86 -13.30 -0.45 4.14
CA VAL A 86 -13.77 -0.42 2.75
C VAL A 86 -14.28 -1.80 2.34
N GLN A 87 -15.41 -1.85 1.65
CA GLN A 87 -15.92 -3.05 1.00
C GLN A 87 -15.19 -3.26 -0.33
N LEU A 88 -14.36 -4.30 -0.41
CA LEU A 88 -13.51 -4.53 -1.59
C LEU A 88 -14.29 -4.99 -2.82
N GLU A 89 -15.44 -5.62 -2.62
CA GLU A 89 -16.25 -6.25 -3.67
C GLU A 89 -17.33 -5.31 -4.24
N SER A 90 -17.48 -4.12 -3.69
CA SER A 90 -18.50 -3.15 -4.08
C SER A 90 -17.94 -1.73 -4.22
N ASN A 91 -18.71 -0.89 -4.91
CA ASN A 91 -18.48 0.55 -4.87
C ASN A 91 -18.94 1.05 -3.49
N ASP A 92 -18.01 1.22 -2.54
CA ASP A 92 -18.34 1.70 -1.19
C ASP A 92 -18.40 3.24 -1.15
N PRO A 93 -19.61 3.85 -1.12
CA PRO A 93 -19.75 5.30 -1.07
C PRO A 93 -19.27 5.91 0.25
N ARG A 94 -19.24 5.12 1.34
CA ARG A 94 -18.80 5.61 2.66
C ARG A 94 -17.30 5.75 2.66
N ALA A 95 -16.57 4.71 2.22
CA ALA A 95 -15.12 4.74 2.08
C ALA A 95 -14.69 5.84 1.10
N THR A 96 -15.40 6.01 -0.03
CA THR A 96 -15.13 7.06 -1.01
C THR A 96 -15.31 8.45 -0.40
N ARG A 97 -16.40 8.70 0.35
CA ARG A 97 -16.63 10.00 1.02
C ARG A 97 -15.54 10.32 2.05
N GLU A 98 -15.12 9.31 2.83
CA GLU A 98 -14.04 9.51 3.81
C GLU A 98 -12.71 9.81 3.12
N ALA A 99 -12.37 9.10 2.05
CA ALA A 99 -11.19 9.39 1.25
C ALA A 99 -11.19 10.82 0.68
N ILE A 100 -12.32 11.26 0.14
CA ILE A 100 -12.50 12.65 -0.35
C ILE A 100 -12.30 13.65 0.79
N ARG A 101 -12.91 13.39 1.95
CA ARG A 101 -12.77 14.26 3.13
C ARG A 101 -11.32 14.42 3.54
N LEU A 102 -10.60 13.30 3.66
CA LEU A 102 -9.19 13.28 4.05
C LEU A 102 -8.30 14.04 3.07
N LEU A 103 -8.45 13.80 1.79
CA LEU A 103 -7.66 14.49 0.77
C LEU A 103 -7.98 15.98 0.69
N ARG A 104 -9.26 16.39 0.89
CA ARG A 104 -9.65 17.82 0.91
C ARG A 104 -9.02 18.60 2.06
N VAL A 105 -8.76 17.96 3.18
CA VAL A 105 -8.05 18.58 4.32
C VAL A 105 -6.54 18.44 4.23
N GLY A 106 -6.04 17.94 3.07
CA GLY A 106 -4.62 17.86 2.78
C GLY A 106 -3.91 16.66 3.40
N GLU A 107 -4.62 15.63 3.84
CA GLU A 107 -4.01 14.42 4.43
C GLU A 107 -3.46 13.45 3.37
N ALA A 108 -2.61 12.52 3.83
CA ALA A 108 -2.09 11.44 2.99
C ALA A 108 -2.98 10.19 3.12
N LEU A 109 -3.31 9.60 1.99
CA LEU A 109 -4.11 8.39 1.89
C LEU A 109 -3.33 7.31 1.16
N MET A 110 -3.18 6.13 1.77
CA MET A 110 -2.58 4.97 1.12
C MET A 110 -3.67 4.05 0.59
N ILE A 111 -3.55 3.72 -0.69
CA ILE A 111 -4.44 2.79 -1.38
C ILE A 111 -3.57 1.82 -2.17
N PHE A 112 -3.78 0.53 -1.98
CA PHE A 112 -3.18 -0.51 -2.81
C PHE A 112 -4.04 -0.68 -4.07
N PRO A 113 -3.57 -0.19 -5.24
CA PRO A 113 -4.42 -0.11 -6.43
C PRO A 113 -4.72 -1.47 -7.06
N GLU A 114 -3.99 -2.50 -6.68
CA GLU A 114 -4.27 -3.89 -7.09
C GLU A 114 -5.57 -4.41 -6.46
N GLY A 115 -5.94 -3.91 -5.27
CA GLY A 115 -7.14 -4.29 -4.53
C GLY A 115 -7.03 -5.62 -3.78
N ALA A 116 -5.92 -6.33 -3.92
CA ALA A 116 -5.58 -7.54 -3.17
C ALA A 116 -4.06 -7.71 -3.13
N ARG A 117 -3.56 -8.56 -2.22
CA ARG A 117 -2.14 -8.94 -2.21
C ARG A 117 -1.82 -9.80 -3.42
N SER A 118 -0.64 -9.57 -4.01
CA SER A 118 -0.13 -10.36 -5.12
C SER A 118 0.04 -11.83 -4.70
N PRO A 119 -0.49 -12.79 -5.44
CA PRO A 119 -0.32 -14.21 -5.13
C PRO A 119 1.08 -14.73 -5.47
N ASP A 120 1.79 -14.07 -6.38
CA ASP A 120 3.08 -14.52 -6.95
C ASP A 120 4.20 -13.47 -6.84
N GLY A 121 3.97 -12.39 -6.09
CA GLY A 121 4.93 -11.29 -5.90
C GLY A 121 5.05 -10.32 -7.07
N ARG A 122 4.35 -10.55 -8.18
CA ARG A 122 4.37 -9.65 -9.35
C ARG A 122 3.41 -8.48 -9.19
N VAL A 123 3.70 -7.38 -9.86
CA VAL A 123 2.78 -6.24 -9.90
C VAL A 123 1.59 -6.56 -10.80
N GLY A 124 0.43 -6.59 -10.20
CA GLY A 124 -0.82 -6.80 -10.91
C GLY A 124 -1.31 -5.55 -11.66
N ARG A 125 -2.55 -5.63 -12.15
CA ARG A 125 -3.22 -4.48 -12.78
C ARG A 125 -3.62 -3.46 -11.71
N PHE A 126 -3.35 -2.18 -11.95
CA PHE A 126 -3.81 -1.09 -11.09
C PHE A 126 -5.22 -0.65 -11.48
N LYS A 127 -6.15 -0.73 -10.52
CA LYS A 127 -7.54 -0.29 -10.67
C LYS A 127 -7.59 1.24 -10.71
N PRO A 128 -8.39 1.86 -11.59
CA PRO A 128 -8.37 3.31 -11.77
C PRO A 128 -9.02 4.11 -10.63
N GLY A 129 -9.63 3.47 -9.64
CA GLY A 129 -10.37 4.14 -8.55
C GLY A 129 -9.54 5.15 -7.76
N ALA A 130 -8.35 4.76 -7.30
CA ALA A 130 -7.43 5.63 -6.57
C ALA A 130 -6.99 6.84 -7.41
N PHE A 131 -6.76 6.62 -8.70
CA PHE A 131 -6.30 7.64 -9.64
C PHE A 131 -7.42 8.61 -10.03
N ARG A 132 -8.67 8.11 -10.15
CA ARG A 132 -9.85 8.99 -10.31
C ARG A 132 -10.03 9.91 -9.11
N LEU A 133 -9.88 9.36 -7.92
CA LEU A 133 -9.95 10.14 -6.68
C LEU A 133 -8.85 11.22 -6.65
N ALA A 134 -7.62 10.87 -6.96
CA ALA A 134 -6.50 11.82 -7.02
C ALA A 134 -6.73 12.91 -8.07
N ALA A 135 -7.15 12.54 -9.28
CA ALA A 135 -7.39 13.46 -10.37
C ALA A 135 -8.52 14.45 -10.05
N SER A 136 -9.64 13.98 -9.46
CA SER A 136 -10.80 14.84 -9.13
C SER A 136 -10.51 15.87 -8.04
N LEU A 137 -9.48 15.68 -7.24
CA LEU A 137 -9.10 16.56 -6.12
C LEU A 137 -7.76 17.27 -6.35
N GLY A 138 -7.13 17.11 -7.52
CA GLY A 138 -5.81 17.65 -7.80
C GLY A 138 -4.72 17.10 -6.87
N ALA A 139 -4.95 15.94 -6.24
CA ALA A 139 -3.99 15.32 -5.35
C ALA A 139 -2.81 14.72 -6.14
N ALA A 140 -1.62 14.78 -5.54
CA ALA A 140 -0.48 14.05 -6.08
C ALA A 140 -0.66 12.55 -5.86
N VAL A 141 -0.14 11.73 -6.76
CA VAL A 141 0.01 10.28 -6.60
C VAL A 141 1.48 9.99 -6.34
N LEU A 142 1.80 9.34 -5.24
CA LEU A 142 3.15 8.89 -4.90
C LEU A 142 3.27 7.40 -5.22
N PRO A 143 3.94 7.02 -6.33
CA PRO A 143 4.20 5.62 -6.62
C PRO A 143 5.22 5.06 -5.63
N VAL A 144 4.99 3.85 -5.13
CA VAL A 144 5.93 3.18 -4.22
C VAL A 144 6.12 1.74 -4.68
N THR A 145 7.38 1.32 -4.80
CA THR A 145 7.72 -0.07 -5.12
C THR A 145 8.18 -0.79 -3.87
N ILE A 146 7.59 -1.95 -3.62
CA ILE A 146 7.98 -2.89 -2.57
C ILE A 146 8.57 -4.12 -3.25
N THR A 147 9.80 -4.49 -2.92
CA THR A 147 10.47 -5.71 -3.41
C THR A 147 10.94 -6.56 -2.24
N GLY A 148 10.95 -7.89 -2.41
CA GLY A 148 11.42 -8.85 -1.41
C GLY A 148 10.44 -9.15 -0.27
N ALA A 149 9.32 -8.44 -0.21
CA ALA A 149 8.34 -8.67 0.85
C ALA A 149 7.55 -9.96 0.63
N HIS A 150 7.22 -10.31 -0.62
CA HIS A 150 6.56 -11.56 -0.95
C HIS A 150 7.40 -12.77 -0.55
N GLU A 151 8.70 -12.74 -0.81
CA GLU A 151 9.64 -13.79 -0.43
C GLU A 151 9.78 -13.92 1.08
N SER A 152 9.67 -12.80 1.81
CA SER A 152 9.75 -12.78 3.27
C SER A 152 8.45 -13.21 3.95
N TRP A 153 7.30 -12.94 3.33
CA TRP A 153 5.99 -13.30 3.91
C TRP A 153 4.93 -13.56 2.83
N PRO A 154 5.03 -14.67 2.07
CA PRO A 154 4.06 -14.99 1.05
C PRO A 154 2.65 -15.21 1.63
N PRO A 155 1.60 -14.99 0.83
CA PRO A 155 0.22 -15.27 1.24
C PRO A 155 0.06 -16.71 1.73
N GLY A 156 -0.65 -16.90 2.85
CA GLY A 156 -0.87 -18.21 3.46
C GLY A 156 0.13 -18.61 4.53
N TRP A 157 1.24 -17.89 4.69
CA TRP A 157 2.17 -18.13 5.79
C TRP A 157 1.72 -17.42 7.07
N MET A 158 1.81 -18.13 8.21
CA MET A 158 1.44 -17.57 9.51
C MET A 158 2.45 -16.53 10.01
N LEU A 159 3.73 -16.76 9.80
CA LEU A 159 4.81 -15.91 10.29
C LEU A 159 5.74 -15.49 9.15
N PRO A 160 6.27 -14.27 9.20
CA PRO A 160 7.30 -13.84 8.27
C PRO A 160 8.63 -14.57 8.57
N ARG A 161 9.50 -14.63 7.57
CA ARG A 161 10.89 -15.06 7.70
C ARG A 161 11.86 -13.91 7.43
N PRO A 162 13.09 -13.98 7.93
CA PRO A 162 14.12 -13.02 7.56
C PRO A 162 14.29 -12.94 6.05
N GLY A 163 14.54 -11.74 5.54
CA GLY A 163 14.69 -11.51 4.11
C GLY A 163 15.33 -10.16 3.83
N ARG A 164 15.23 -9.72 2.58
CA ARG A 164 15.66 -8.38 2.16
C ARG A 164 14.48 -7.68 1.52
N ILE A 165 13.96 -6.65 2.20
CA ILE A 165 12.86 -5.84 1.69
C ILE A 165 13.43 -4.48 1.30
N ARG A 166 13.14 -4.04 0.08
CA ARG A 166 13.43 -2.67 -0.36
C ARG A 166 12.15 -1.95 -0.68
N ILE A 167 12.03 -0.71 -0.20
CA ILE A 167 10.92 0.19 -0.51
C ILE A 167 11.47 1.42 -1.21
N THR A 168 11.01 1.66 -2.43
CA THR A 168 11.44 2.78 -3.26
C THR A 168 10.27 3.74 -3.48
N TYR A 169 10.45 5.00 -3.08
CA TYR A 169 9.51 6.09 -3.32
C TYR A 169 9.91 6.79 -4.61
N HIS A 170 8.99 6.88 -5.56
CA HIS A 170 9.25 7.52 -6.84
C HIS A 170 8.76 8.97 -6.86
N PRO A 171 9.21 9.82 -7.80
CA PRO A 171 8.69 11.17 -7.94
C PRO A 171 7.16 11.20 -8.03
N PRO A 172 6.50 12.12 -7.31
CA PRO A 172 5.05 12.24 -7.36
C PRO A 172 4.54 12.56 -8.77
N MET A 173 3.42 11.93 -9.13
CA MET A 173 2.78 12.09 -10.43
C MET A 173 1.41 12.73 -10.28
N ARG A 174 0.92 13.38 -11.34
CA ARG A 174 -0.45 13.94 -11.40
C ARG A 174 -1.13 13.52 -12.70
N ALA A 175 -2.45 13.51 -12.68
CA ALA A 175 -3.23 13.40 -13.91
C ALA A 175 -2.97 14.61 -14.81
N VAL A 176 -2.91 14.37 -16.11
CA VAL A 176 -2.82 15.46 -17.08
C VAL A 176 -4.15 16.22 -17.09
N SER A 177 -4.09 17.53 -16.99
CA SER A 177 -5.27 18.40 -17.04
C SER A 177 -5.75 18.55 -18.48
N GLY A 178 -7.06 18.48 -18.67
CA GLY A 178 -7.71 18.64 -19.99
C GLY A 178 -8.07 17.29 -20.62
N GLY A 179 -9.34 17.13 -21.01
CA GLY A 179 -9.86 15.89 -21.59
C GLY A 179 -10.80 15.11 -20.68
N ASP A 180 -11.09 13.87 -21.05
CA ASP A 180 -11.96 12.98 -20.25
C ASP A 180 -11.29 12.59 -18.93
N PRO A 181 -11.87 12.93 -17.77
CA PRO A 181 -11.29 12.59 -16.47
C PRO A 181 -11.14 11.08 -16.23
N ARG A 182 -11.99 10.25 -16.86
CA ARG A 182 -11.90 8.79 -16.74
C ARG A 182 -10.69 8.26 -17.48
N ARG A 183 -10.45 8.79 -18.68
CA ARG A 183 -9.28 8.44 -19.49
C ARG A 183 -7.99 8.89 -18.82
N ALA A 184 -7.93 10.14 -18.36
CA ALA A 184 -6.77 10.67 -17.65
C ALA A 184 -6.40 9.86 -16.40
N ALA A 185 -7.40 9.39 -15.65
CA ALA A 185 -7.18 8.53 -14.49
C ALA A 185 -6.67 7.13 -14.88
N SER A 186 -7.16 6.56 -15.98
CA SER A 186 -6.69 5.26 -16.46
C SER A 186 -5.27 5.34 -16.98
N GLU A 187 -4.94 6.37 -17.75
CA GLU A 187 -3.57 6.63 -18.23
C GLU A 187 -2.59 6.87 -17.05
N LEU A 188 -3.02 7.59 -16.02
CA LEU A 188 -2.21 7.76 -14.82
C LEU A 188 -1.99 6.43 -14.08
N ALA A 189 -3.01 5.57 -14.01
CA ALA A 189 -2.89 4.25 -13.39
C ALA A 189 -1.87 3.37 -14.10
N GLU A 190 -1.87 3.35 -15.42
CA GLU A 190 -0.91 2.61 -16.24
C GLU A 190 0.51 3.15 -16.05
N ARG A 191 0.70 4.47 -16.17
CA ARG A 191 2.00 5.11 -15.97
C ARG A 191 2.57 4.83 -14.58
N VAL A 192 1.75 4.92 -13.54
CA VAL A 192 2.18 4.63 -12.16
C VAL A 192 2.53 3.15 -12.00
N ARG A 193 1.72 2.26 -12.57
CA ARG A 193 2.01 0.83 -12.57
C ARG A 193 3.34 0.52 -13.25
N ASP A 194 3.62 1.13 -14.39
CA ASP A 194 4.85 0.90 -15.15
C ASP A 194 6.08 1.39 -14.36
N VAL A 195 5.99 2.54 -13.70
CA VAL A 195 7.03 3.04 -12.79
C VAL A 195 7.29 2.03 -11.66
N VAL A 196 6.22 1.55 -11.00
CA VAL A 196 6.33 0.56 -9.92
C VAL A 196 6.90 -0.76 -10.43
N ALA A 197 6.43 -1.25 -11.57
CA ALA A 197 6.87 -2.52 -12.15
C ALA A 197 8.32 -2.49 -12.63
N SER A 198 8.76 -1.37 -13.21
CA SER A 198 10.14 -1.22 -13.71
C SER A 198 11.19 -1.24 -12.60
N ALA A 199 10.81 -0.90 -11.38
CA ALA A 199 11.70 -0.88 -10.22
C ALA A 199 11.72 -2.21 -9.44
N ILE A 200 10.92 -3.20 -9.84
CA ILE A 200 11.02 -4.55 -9.27
C ILE A 200 12.26 -5.22 -9.85
N THR A 201 13.30 -5.27 -9.02
CA THR A 201 14.47 -6.09 -9.32
C THR A 201 14.13 -7.53 -8.95
N PRO A 202 14.27 -8.52 -9.85
CA PRO A 202 14.15 -9.92 -9.49
C PRO A 202 15.13 -10.23 -8.36
N ALA A 203 14.66 -10.91 -7.30
CA ALA A 203 15.57 -11.41 -6.27
C ALA A 203 16.61 -12.33 -6.94
N PRO A 204 17.89 -12.30 -6.51
CA PRO A 204 18.87 -13.27 -6.99
C PRO A 204 18.31 -14.68 -6.81
N ARG A 205 18.36 -15.48 -7.87
CA ARG A 205 17.85 -16.86 -7.87
C ARG A 205 18.82 -17.81 -7.19
N ASP A 206 19.13 -17.57 -5.95
CA ASP A 206 19.93 -18.49 -5.13
C ASP A 206 18.98 -19.26 -4.20
N GLY A 207 18.68 -20.49 -4.61
CA GLY A 207 17.92 -21.47 -3.84
C GLY A 207 16.46 -21.60 -4.27
N ALA A 208 16.11 -22.78 -4.77
CA ALA A 208 14.75 -23.16 -5.13
C ALA A 208 13.78 -22.94 -3.97
N MET A 209 12.75 -22.15 -4.18
CA MET A 209 11.69 -21.93 -3.18
C MET A 209 10.93 -23.25 -2.90
N PRO A 210 10.69 -23.61 -1.63
CA PRO A 210 9.69 -24.61 -1.32
C PRO A 210 8.29 -24.11 -1.77
N ALA A 211 7.55 -24.97 -2.45
CA ALA A 211 6.20 -24.69 -2.94
C ALA A 211 5.30 -24.22 -1.80
N ALA A 212 4.50 -23.17 -2.07
CA ALA A 212 3.49 -22.71 -1.13
C ALA A 212 2.51 -23.86 -0.80
N PRO A 213 2.03 -23.98 0.46
CA PRO A 213 1.03 -24.96 0.80
C PRO A 213 -0.25 -24.73 0.01
N PRO A 214 -0.95 -25.78 -0.44
CA PRO A 214 -2.15 -25.68 -1.25
C PRO A 214 -3.22 -24.87 -0.49
N GLN A 215 -3.78 -23.87 -1.16
CA GLN A 215 -4.92 -23.12 -0.62
C GLN A 215 -6.08 -24.10 -0.41
N ALA A 216 -6.57 -24.19 0.82
CA ALA A 216 -7.77 -24.96 1.14
C ALA A 216 -8.93 -24.44 0.28
N ARG A 217 -9.40 -25.25 -0.66
CA ARG A 217 -10.62 -25.02 -1.42
C ARG A 217 -11.75 -24.86 -0.40
N ARG A 218 -12.31 -23.65 -0.27
CA ARG A 218 -13.56 -23.48 0.45
C ARG A 218 -14.63 -24.21 -0.35
N SER A 219 -15.07 -25.35 0.17
CA SER A 219 -16.24 -26.05 -0.32
C SER A 219 -17.44 -25.12 -0.18
N SER A 220 -18.03 -24.75 -1.30
CA SER A 220 -19.39 -24.20 -1.36
C SER A 220 -20.36 -25.32 -1.00
N THR A 221 -20.80 -25.34 0.24
CA THR A 221 -22.02 -26.10 0.59
C THR A 221 -23.18 -25.12 0.54
N ARG A 222 -24.17 -25.54 -0.20
CA ARG A 222 -25.47 -24.90 -0.45
C ARG A 222 -26.20 -24.56 0.86
#